data_042fdf756d38150fe9ec40c223aa3ab7
#
_entry.id   042fdf756d38150fe9ec40c223aa3ab7
#
_cell.length_a   1.000
_cell.length_b   1.000
_cell.length_c   1.000
_cell.angle_alpha   90.00
_cell.angle_beta   90.00
_cell.angle_gamma   90.00
#
_symmetry.space_group_name_H-M   'P 1'
#
loop_
_entity.id
_entity.type
_entity.pdbx_description
1 polymer ?
#
loop_
_entity_poly.entity_id
_entity_poly.type
_entity_poly.pdbx_seq_one_letter_code
_entity_poly.pdbx_strand_id
1 'polypeptide(L)'
;SLVGSEMCIRDSTKNNQRTRLSKILLKNALMDLLGEKGSVTKISVRELCERADLNRSTFYAHYSEPKELLEEVENELLDATQDHLKKIGAENDLGAHRYLLSFLIYIKENDKPFRTLLVDSVDPAFRSKFMQQSIIQFIENLNIVFPKEQEQYIYSYILNGSTGVIIQWIRSDYCIDENELVDLLFSINQSALVNLDIKPRI
;
A
#
# COMPACT_ATOMS: atom_id res chain seq x y z
N SER A 1 -14.86 -21.74 -41.93
CA SER A 1 -14.58 -20.32 -41.62
C SER A 1 -13.78 -20.18 -40.29
N LEU A 2 -12.58 -20.72 -40.28
CA LEU A 2 -11.65 -20.65 -39.13
C LEU A 2 -10.80 -19.36 -39.10
N VAL A 3 -10.75 -18.61 -40.20
CA VAL A 3 -9.91 -17.41 -40.34
C VAL A 3 -10.49 -16.19 -39.58
N GLY A 4 -11.80 -16.12 -39.41
CA GLY A 4 -12.46 -15.01 -38.69
C GLY A 4 -12.27 -15.00 -37.15
N SER A 5 -12.10 -16.18 -36.55
CA SER A 5 -11.97 -16.28 -35.08
C SER A 5 -10.57 -15.93 -34.60
N GLU A 6 -9.53 -16.28 -35.35
CA GLU A 6 -8.13 -15.95 -34.98
C GLU A 6 -7.82 -14.45 -35.10
N MET A 7 -8.45 -13.77 -36.09
CA MET A 7 -8.28 -12.33 -36.29
C MET A 7 -8.96 -11.52 -35.18
N CYS A 8 -10.14 -11.93 -34.71
CA CYS A 8 -10.81 -11.30 -33.56
C CYS A 8 -10.06 -11.52 -32.23
N ILE A 9 -9.46 -12.68 -32.03
CA ILE A 9 -8.67 -12.97 -30.79
C ILE A 9 -7.37 -12.16 -30.77
N ARG A 10 -6.68 -12.00 -31.90
CA ARG A 10 -5.46 -11.17 -32.00
C ARG A 10 -5.74 -9.67 -31.80
N ASP A 11 -6.86 -9.16 -32.29
CA ASP A 11 -7.23 -7.76 -32.09
C ASP A 11 -7.68 -7.48 -30.65
N SER A 12 -8.39 -8.38 -30.01
CA SER A 12 -8.77 -8.24 -28.60
C SER A 12 -7.55 -8.29 -27.66
N THR A 13 -6.57 -9.14 -27.92
CA THR A 13 -5.33 -9.20 -27.13
C THR A 13 -4.46 -7.96 -27.29
N LYS A 14 -4.33 -7.42 -28.52
CA LYS A 14 -3.61 -6.16 -28.77
C LYS A 14 -4.29 -4.96 -28.12
N ASN A 15 -5.63 -4.91 -28.17
CA ASN A 15 -6.40 -3.84 -27.53
C ASN A 15 -6.26 -3.89 -26.01
N ASN A 16 -6.31 -5.09 -25.40
CA ASN A 16 -6.08 -5.28 -23.96
C ASN A 16 -4.65 -4.87 -23.54
N GLN A 17 -3.64 -5.16 -24.36
CA GLN A 17 -2.26 -4.75 -24.07
C GLN A 17 -2.10 -3.23 -24.12
N ARG A 18 -2.67 -2.56 -25.11
CA ARG A 18 -2.66 -1.08 -25.22
C ARG A 18 -3.37 -0.43 -24.05
N THR A 19 -4.54 -0.92 -23.68
CA THR A 19 -5.31 -0.46 -22.53
C THR A 19 -4.50 -0.58 -21.26
N ARG A 20 -3.88 -1.74 -21.01
CA ARG A 20 -3.03 -1.97 -19.83
C ARG A 20 -1.84 -1.03 -19.79
N LEU A 21 -1.15 -0.84 -20.91
CA LEU A 21 -0.02 0.07 -21.00
C LEU A 21 -0.43 1.52 -20.71
N SER A 22 -1.54 1.97 -21.31
CA SER A 22 -2.07 3.33 -21.08
C SER A 22 -2.40 3.57 -19.60
N LYS A 23 -3.02 2.60 -18.92
CA LYS A 23 -3.29 2.68 -17.48
C LYS A 23 -2.01 2.79 -16.66
N ILE A 24 -0.98 2.00 -16.96
CA ILE A 24 0.32 2.06 -16.28
C ILE A 24 0.96 3.45 -16.45
N LEU A 25 0.97 3.99 -17.67
CA LEU A 25 1.52 5.32 -17.95
C LEU A 25 0.77 6.41 -17.19
N LEU A 26 -0.57 6.36 -17.16
CA LEU A 26 -1.40 7.32 -16.41
C LEU A 26 -1.15 7.23 -14.90
N LYS A 27 -1.03 6.02 -14.32
CA LYS A 27 -0.73 5.82 -12.90
C LYS A 27 0.64 6.38 -12.53
N ASN A 28 1.66 6.13 -13.35
CA ASN A 28 2.99 6.68 -13.15
C ASN A 28 2.98 8.23 -13.20
N ALA A 29 2.32 8.80 -14.20
CA ALA A 29 2.16 10.25 -14.33
C ALA A 29 1.40 10.86 -13.15
N LEU A 30 0.38 10.16 -12.64
CA LEU A 30 -0.35 10.60 -11.44
C LEU A 30 0.57 10.64 -10.22
N MET A 31 1.36 9.58 -9.98
CA MET A 31 2.28 9.53 -8.84
C MET A 31 3.34 10.64 -8.89
N ASP A 32 3.87 10.94 -10.09
CA ASP A 32 4.80 12.06 -10.27
C ASP A 32 4.15 13.40 -9.92
N LEU A 33 2.98 13.67 -10.49
CA LEU A 33 2.25 14.92 -10.27
C LEU A 33 1.75 15.08 -8.82
N LEU A 34 1.39 13.98 -8.16
CA LEU A 34 1.01 14.00 -6.74
C LEU A 34 2.19 14.40 -5.86
N GLY A 35 3.39 13.83 -6.10
CA GLY A 35 4.61 14.22 -5.39
C GLY A 35 4.96 15.70 -5.59
N GLU A 36 4.72 16.26 -6.79
CA GLU A 36 4.99 17.68 -7.09
C GLU A 36 3.94 18.64 -6.48
N LYS A 37 2.66 18.26 -6.49
CA LYS A 37 1.53 19.16 -6.18
C LYS A 37 0.87 18.94 -4.82
N GLY A 38 1.11 17.77 -4.22
CA GLY A 38 0.60 17.39 -2.91
C GLY A 38 -0.92 17.14 -2.84
N SER A 39 -1.65 17.20 -3.96
CA SER A 39 -3.09 16.94 -3.97
C SER A 39 -3.61 16.64 -5.38
N VAL A 40 -4.50 15.63 -5.49
CA VAL A 40 -5.16 15.27 -6.75
C VAL A 40 -6.05 16.39 -7.29
N THR A 41 -6.61 17.23 -6.42
CA THR A 41 -7.47 18.36 -6.82
C THR A 41 -6.74 19.44 -7.62
N LYS A 42 -5.40 19.46 -7.53
CA LYS A 42 -4.54 20.38 -8.28
C LYS A 42 -4.06 19.79 -9.61
N ILE A 43 -4.45 18.57 -9.93
CA ILE A 43 -4.01 17.84 -11.13
C ILE A 43 -5.13 17.85 -12.17
N SER A 44 -4.85 18.38 -13.34
CA SER A 44 -5.77 18.36 -14.47
C SER A 44 -5.55 17.15 -15.38
N VAL A 45 -6.61 16.71 -16.07
CA VAL A 45 -6.51 15.66 -17.11
C VAL A 45 -5.50 16.04 -18.19
N ARG A 46 -5.38 17.34 -18.48
CA ARG A 46 -4.40 17.84 -19.46
C ARG A 46 -2.97 17.50 -19.02
N GLU A 47 -2.60 17.86 -17.82
CA GLU A 47 -1.25 17.62 -17.27
C GLU A 47 -0.93 16.13 -17.14
N LEU A 48 -1.91 15.32 -16.72
CA LEU A 48 -1.78 13.86 -16.69
C LEU A 48 -1.46 13.30 -18.08
N CYS A 49 -2.22 13.72 -19.09
CA CYS A 49 -2.02 13.24 -20.46
C CYS A 49 -0.71 13.73 -21.06
N GLU A 50 -0.31 14.98 -20.80
CA GLU A 50 0.98 15.54 -21.24
C GLU A 50 2.14 14.78 -20.56
N ARG A 51 2.05 14.48 -19.28
CA ARG A 51 3.07 13.72 -18.54
C ARG A 51 3.15 12.25 -18.97
N ALA A 52 2.02 11.64 -19.29
CA ALA A 52 1.92 10.24 -19.73
C ALA A 52 2.21 10.05 -21.23
N ASP A 53 2.36 11.13 -22.01
CA ASP A 53 2.43 11.13 -23.48
C ASP A 53 1.23 10.41 -24.12
N LEU A 54 0.03 10.75 -23.64
CA LEU A 54 -1.23 10.17 -24.10
C LEU A 54 -2.25 11.25 -24.48
N ASN A 55 -3.18 10.88 -25.35
CA ASN A 55 -4.31 11.75 -25.72
C ASN A 55 -5.37 11.76 -24.61
N ARG A 56 -6.07 12.90 -24.45
CA ARG A 56 -7.19 13.02 -23.48
C ARG A 56 -8.31 12.01 -23.75
N SER A 57 -8.56 11.64 -25.02
CA SER A 57 -9.53 10.59 -25.36
C SER A 57 -9.17 9.25 -24.75
N THR A 58 -7.87 8.93 -24.65
CA THR A 58 -7.38 7.72 -23.97
C THR A 58 -7.67 7.77 -22.48
N PHE A 59 -7.49 8.93 -21.84
CA PHE A 59 -7.86 9.11 -20.43
C PHE A 59 -9.36 8.89 -20.21
N TYR A 60 -10.20 9.61 -20.97
CA TYR A 60 -11.65 9.54 -20.83
C TYR A 60 -12.27 8.20 -21.27
N ALA A 61 -11.52 7.34 -21.95
CA ALA A 61 -11.92 5.95 -22.19
C ALA A 61 -11.87 5.08 -20.92
N HIS A 62 -11.18 5.53 -19.87
CA HIS A 62 -10.94 4.75 -18.65
C HIS A 62 -11.42 5.46 -17.37
N TYR A 63 -11.33 6.78 -17.32
CA TYR A 63 -11.60 7.58 -16.12
C TYR A 63 -12.35 8.86 -16.48
N SER A 64 -13.24 9.30 -15.58
CA SER A 64 -13.96 10.58 -15.72
C SER A 64 -13.14 11.76 -15.20
N GLU A 65 -12.34 11.55 -14.16
CA GLU A 65 -11.53 12.55 -13.48
C GLU A 65 -10.26 11.95 -12.83
N PRO A 66 -9.25 12.79 -12.50
CA PRO A 66 -8.01 12.30 -11.88
C PRO A 66 -8.21 11.58 -10.54
N LYS A 67 -9.26 11.91 -9.81
CA LYS A 67 -9.59 11.27 -8.53
C LYS A 67 -9.94 9.80 -8.70
N GLU A 68 -10.68 9.45 -9.74
CA GLU A 68 -11.03 8.05 -10.04
C GLU A 68 -9.78 7.20 -10.34
N LEU A 69 -8.80 7.78 -11.04
CA LEU A 69 -7.51 7.14 -11.25
C LEU A 69 -6.74 6.96 -9.92
N LEU A 70 -6.79 7.94 -9.01
CA LEU A 70 -6.17 7.83 -7.68
C LEU A 70 -6.82 6.70 -6.88
N GLU A 71 -8.15 6.65 -6.83
CA GLU A 71 -8.90 5.59 -6.14
C GLU A 71 -8.54 4.18 -6.67
N GLU A 72 -8.32 4.03 -7.98
CA GLU A 72 -7.83 2.76 -8.54
C GLU A 72 -6.43 2.42 -8.03
N VAL A 73 -5.50 3.37 -7.99
CA VAL A 73 -4.13 3.15 -7.48
C VAL A 73 -4.14 2.78 -6.00
N GLU A 74 -4.94 3.49 -5.20
CA GLU A 74 -5.08 3.23 -3.76
C GLU A 74 -5.65 1.83 -3.49
N ASN A 75 -6.69 1.43 -4.22
CA ASN A 75 -7.27 0.10 -4.08
C ASN A 75 -6.29 -1.00 -4.52
N GLU A 76 -5.57 -0.82 -5.63
CA GLU A 76 -4.54 -1.77 -6.05
C GLU A 76 -3.42 -1.94 -5.03
N LEU A 77 -2.98 -0.83 -4.41
CA LEU A 77 -1.95 -0.89 -3.37
C LEU A 77 -2.44 -1.64 -2.13
N LEU A 78 -3.69 -1.40 -1.72
CA LEU A 78 -4.34 -2.12 -0.62
C LEU A 78 -4.42 -3.61 -0.92
N ASP A 79 -4.95 -3.98 -2.07
CA ASP A 79 -5.16 -5.37 -2.47
C ASP A 79 -3.82 -6.12 -2.59
N ALA A 80 -2.83 -5.51 -3.26
CA ALA A 80 -1.50 -6.09 -3.41
C ALA A 80 -0.80 -6.28 -2.05
N THR A 81 -0.95 -5.31 -1.13
CA THR A 81 -0.40 -5.43 0.22
C THR A 81 -1.09 -6.54 0.99
N GLN A 82 -2.42 -6.62 0.96
CA GLN A 82 -3.15 -7.68 1.64
C GLN A 82 -2.81 -9.07 1.10
N ASP A 83 -2.68 -9.21 -0.22
CA ASP A 83 -2.28 -10.46 -0.84
C ASP A 83 -0.85 -10.87 -0.46
N HIS A 84 0.06 -9.90 -0.37
CA HIS A 84 1.42 -10.13 0.12
C HIS A 84 1.42 -10.62 1.57
N LEU A 85 0.68 -9.93 2.44
CA LEU A 85 0.58 -10.27 3.86
C LEU A 85 -0.11 -11.64 4.10
N LYS A 86 -1.15 -11.98 3.32
CA LYS A 86 -1.80 -13.28 3.39
C LYS A 86 -0.88 -14.43 2.98
N LYS A 87 -0.06 -14.25 1.94
CA LYS A 87 0.91 -15.26 1.49
C LYS A 87 1.92 -15.58 2.58
N ILE A 88 2.45 -14.55 3.26
CA ILE A 88 3.38 -14.73 4.37
C ILE A 88 2.71 -15.43 5.54
N GLY A 89 1.48 -15.07 5.91
CA GLY A 89 0.72 -15.71 6.99
C GLY A 89 0.34 -17.17 6.71
N ALA A 90 0.19 -17.55 5.43
CA ALA A 90 -0.13 -18.92 5.02
C ALA A 90 1.09 -19.86 5.04
N GLU A 91 2.31 -19.34 4.96
CA GLU A 91 3.54 -20.11 5.15
C GLU A 91 3.73 -20.36 6.65
N ASN A 92 2.98 -21.34 7.17
CA ASN A 92 2.93 -21.74 8.56
C ASN A 92 4.33 -21.76 9.19
N ASP A 93 4.53 -20.97 10.27
CA ASP A 93 5.72 -20.87 11.11
C ASP A 93 6.63 -19.65 10.91
N LEU A 94 6.23 -18.69 10.12
CA LEU A 94 6.91 -17.41 10.08
C LEU A 94 6.47 -16.59 11.29
N GLY A 95 7.27 -16.60 12.38
CA GLY A 95 7.01 -15.76 13.54
C GLY A 95 6.79 -14.29 13.13
N ALA A 96 6.09 -13.54 13.96
CA ALA A 96 5.73 -12.13 13.75
C ALA A 96 6.88 -11.25 13.23
N HIS A 97 8.12 -11.56 13.62
CA HIS A 97 9.33 -10.88 13.15
C HIS A 97 9.51 -11.00 11.63
N ARG A 98 9.42 -12.21 11.07
CA ARG A 98 9.60 -12.43 9.62
C ARG A 98 8.44 -11.84 8.82
N TYR A 99 7.24 -11.84 9.38
CA TYR A 99 6.08 -11.19 8.77
C TYR A 99 6.30 -9.69 8.62
N LEU A 100 6.71 -9.01 9.70
CA LEU A 100 7.00 -7.58 9.68
C LEU A 100 8.18 -7.26 8.74
N LEU A 101 9.24 -8.07 8.79
CA LEU A 101 10.40 -7.91 7.88
C LEU A 101 9.98 -7.95 6.42
N SER A 102 9.19 -8.95 6.03
CA SER A 102 8.71 -9.07 4.65
C SER A 102 7.82 -7.89 4.24
N PHE A 103 7.02 -7.36 5.16
CA PHE A 103 6.22 -6.17 4.93
C PHE A 103 7.10 -4.92 4.69
N LEU A 104 8.14 -4.72 5.50
CA LEU A 104 9.06 -3.60 5.33
C LEU A 104 9.86 -3.69 4.02
N ILE A 105 10.33 -4.89 3.65
CA ILE A 105 10.96 -5.13 2.35
C ILE A 105 10.00 -4.77 1.22
N TYR A 106 8.73 -5.21 1.29
CA TYR A 106 7.73 -4.88 0.29
C TYR A 106 7.47 -3.37 0.16
N ILE A 107 7.43 -2.63 1.28
CA ILE A 107 7.33 -1.17 1.27
C ILE A 107 8.51 -0.55 0.52
N LYS A 108 9.73 -0.97 0.81
CA LYS A 108 10.95 -0.43 0.19
C LYS A 108 11.06 -0.75 -1.30
N GLU A 109 10.69 -1.96 -1.71
CA GLU A 109 10.64 -2.36 -3.11
C GLU A 109 9.60 -1.57 -3.92
N ASN A 110 8.57 -1.04 -3.23
CA ASN A 110 7.51 -0.24 -3.81
C ASN A 110 7.54 1.22 -3.30
N ASP A 111 8.74 1.80 -3.09
CA ASP A 111 8.94 3.10 -2.44
C ASP A 111 8.04 4.22 -2.98
N LYS A 112 7.96 4.39 -4.29
CA LYS A 112 7.29 5.54 -4.90
C LYS A 112 5.81 5.67 -4.50
N PRO A 113 4.94 4.66 -4.67
CA PRO A 113 3.55 4.75 -4.21
C PRO A 113 3.44 4.87 -2.69
N PHE A 114 4.27 4.15 -1.92
CA PHE A 114 4.23 4.26 -0.47
C PHE A 114 4.65 5.64 0.03
N ARG A 115 5.71 6.21 -0.51
CA ARG A 115 6.16 7.57 -0.18
C ARG A 115 5.09 8.60 -0.50
N THR A 116 4.57 8.59 -1.72
CA THR A 116 3.56 9.54 -2.17
C THR A 116 2.28 9.46 -1.35
N LEU A 117 1.74 8.26 -1.15
CA LEU A 117 0.43 8.07 -0.52
C LEU A 117 0.48 8.06 1.02
N LEU A 118 1.55 7.55 1.63
CA LEU A 118 1.64 7.45 3.08
C LEU A 118 2.42 8.59 3.73
N VAL A 119 3.56 9.01 3.13
CA VAL A 119 4.45 10.01 3.73
C VAL A 119 4.01 11.42 3.39
N ASP A 120 3.82 11.70 2.09
CA ASP A 120 3.40 13.02 1.62
C ASP A 120 1.94 13.31 1.94
N SER A 121 1.21 12.28 2.37
CA SER A 121 -0.16 12.38 2.88
C SER A 121 -1.12 13.05 1.92
N VAL A 122 -1.04 12.66 0.66
CA VAL A 122 -1.90 13.16 -0.42
C VAL A 122 -3.38 12.87 -0.12
N ASP A 123 -3.65 11.71 0.49
CA ASP A 123 -4.95 11.35 1.06
C ASP A 123 -4.79 10.82 2.49
N PRO A 124 -5.09 11.63 3.53
CA PRO A 124 -5.02 11.20 4.93
C PRO A 124 -5.99 10.05 5.26
N ALA A 125 -7.13 9.96 4.57
CA ALA A 125 -8.10 8.89 4.80
C ALA A 125 -7.58 7.56 4.28
N PHE A 126 -6.96 7.56 3.10
CA PHE A 126 -6.27 6.38 2.56
C PHE A 126 -5.17 5.90 3.50
N ARG A 127 -4.28 6.81 3.94
CA ARG A 127 -3.19 6.46 4.87
C ARG A 127 -3.73 5.79 6.14
N SER A 128 -4.76 6.37 6.74
CA SER A 128 -5.37 5.80 7.96
C SER A 128 -5.94 4.41 7.70
N LYS A 129 -6.68 4.22 6.62
CA LYS A 129 -7.26 2.93 6.22
C LYS A 129 -6.17 1.88 5.94
N PHE A 130 -5.15 2.26 5.18
CA PHE A 130 -4.05 1.37 4.81
C PHE A 130 -3.31 0.85 6.05
N MET A 131 -2.90 1.74 6.93
CA MET A 131 -2.16 1.38 8.14
C MET A 131 -3.01 0.57 9.11
N GLN A 132 -4.27 0.93 9.29
CA GLN A 132 -5.19 0.18 10.12
C GLN A 132 -5.35 -1.27 9.64
N GLN A 133 -5.57 -1.48 8.36
CA GLN A 133 -5.73 -2.82 7.79
C GLN A 133 -4.45 -3.66 7.93
N SER A 134 -3.28 -3.08 7.63
CA SER A 134 -2.00 -3.77 7.70
C SER A 134 -1.64 -4.18 9.12
N ILE A 135 -1.89 -3.32 10.12
CA ILE A 135 -1.55 -3.59 11.52
C ILE A 135 -2.55 -4.54 12.17
N ILE A 136 -3.84 -4.43 11.87
CA ILE A 136 -4.83 -5.40 12.36
C ILE A 136 -4.45 -6.80 11.89
N GLN A 137 -4.14 -6.97 10.62
CA GLN A 137 -3.70 -8.25 10.08
C GLN A 137 -2.43 -8.76 10.78
N PHE A 138 -1.47 -7.88 11.08
CA PHE A 138 -0.27 -8.24 11.84
C PHE A 138 -0.62 -8.71 13.26
N ILE A 139 -1.45 -7.98 14.00
CA ILE A 139 -1.85 -8.32 15.37
C ILE A 139 -2.63 -9.65 15.41
N GLU A 140 -3.51 -9.89 14.43
CA GLU A 140 -4.23 -11.16 14.31
C GLU A 140 -3.27 -12.35 14.14
N ASN A 141 -2.15 -12.17 13.43
CA ASN A 141 -1.12 -13.19 13.29
C ASN A 141 -0.23 -13.39 14.53
N LEU A 142 -0.23 -12.44 15.49
CA LEU A 142 0.48 -12.62 16.76
C LEU A 142 -0.14 -13.66 17.68
N ASN A 143 -1.36 -14.08 17.41
CA ASN A 143 -2.11 -15.04 18.23
C ASN A 143 -2.19 -14.66 19.72
N ILE A 144 -2.36 -13.37 20.01
CA ILE A 144 -2.47 -12.81 21.37
C ILE A 144 -3.86 -12.21 21.60
N VAL A 145 -4.28 -12.18 22.85
CA VAL A 145 -5.53 -11.56 23.30
C VAL A 145 -5.22 -10.51 24.34
N PHE A 146 -5.69 -9.31 24.11
CA PHE A 146 -5.60 -8.21 25.06
C PHE A 146 -6.80 -8.19 26.00
N PRO A 147 -6.66 -7.61 27.24
CA PRO A 147 -7.79 -7.38 28.13
C PRO A 147 -8.87 -6.53 27.42
N LYS A 148 -10.13 -6.99 27.40
CA LYS A 148 -11.24 -6.36 26.62
C LYS A 148 -11.39 -4.85 26.85
N GLU A 149 -11.24 -4.41 28.10
CA GLU A 149 -11.41 -3.00 28.46
C GLU A 149 -10.26 -2.12 27.99
N GLN A 150 -9.10 -2.69 27.73
CA GLN A 150 -7.88 -1.99 27.31
C GLN A 150 -7.56 -2.18 25.83
N GLU A 151 -8.16 -3.15 25.18
CA GLU A 151 -7.84 -3.60 23.84
C GLU A 151 -7.79 -2.45 22.81
N GLN A 152 -8.82 -1.61 22.78
CA GLN A 152 -8.89 -0.46 21.84
C GLN A 152 -7.75 0.55 22.04
N TYR A 153 -7.31 0.77 23.28
CA TYR A 153 -6.21 1.69 23.58
C TYR A 153 -4.86 1.09 23.19
N ILE A 154 -4.68 -0.21 23.43
CA ILE A 154 -3.47 -0.94 23.03
C ILE A 154 -3.35 -0.97 21.51
N TYR A 155 -4.42 -1.30 20.79
CA TYR A 155 -4.45 -1.24 19.33
C TYR A 155 -4.14 0.16 18.81
N SER A 156 -4.73 1.20 19.40
CA SER A 156 -4.47 2.58 19.00
C SER A 156 -3.00 2.95 19.22
N TYR A 157 -2.40 2.55 20.33
CA TYR A 157 -0.98 2.79 20.60
C TYR A 157 -0.09 2.09 19.58
N ILE A 158 -0.25 0.78 19.38
CA ILE A 158 0.55 0.00 18.44
C ILE A 158 0.39 0.56 17.02
N LEU A 159 -0.86 0.82 16.60
CA LEU A 159 -1.17 1.36 15.27
C LEU A 159 -0.46 2.69 15.03
N ASN A 160 -0.68 3.68 15.87
CA ASN A 160 -0.15 5.02 15.65
C ASN A 160 1.38 5.07 15.86
N GLY A 161 1.90 4.36 16.86
CA GLY A 161 3.32 4.28 17.14
C GLY A 161 4.09 3.61 15.99
N SER A 162 3.69 2.41 15.60
CA SER A 162 4.34 1.68 14.51
C SER A 162 4.22 2.42 13.18
N THR A 163 3.05 2.99 12.88
CA THR A 163 2.85 3.85 11.69
C THR A 163 3.82 5.02 11.67
N GLY A 164 3.96 5.73 12.80
CA GLY A 164 4.85 6.88 12.91
C GLY A 164 6.32 6.50 12.66
N VAL A 165 6.77 5.37 13.21
CA VAL A 165 8.12 4.83 13.01
C VAL A 165 8.36 4.45 11.55
N ILE A 166 7.44 3.73 10.92
CA ILE A 166 7.55 3.32 9.50
C ILE A 166 7.58 4.57 8.58
N ILE A 167 6.71 5.54 8.81
CA ILE A 167 6.70 6.79 8.03
C ILE A 167 8.03 7.53 8.20
N GLN A 168 8.57 7.60 9.42
CA GLN A 168 9.86 8.24 9.67
C GLN A 168 11.01 7.51 8.97
N TRP A 169 10.97 6.19 8.92
CA TRP A 169 11.95 5.37 8.21
C TRP A 169 11.94 5.63 6.70
N ILE A 170 10.75 5.71 6.08
CA ILE A 170 10.63 6.09 4.66
C ILE A 170 11.15 7.53 4.44
N ARG A 171 10.82 8.49 5.33
CA ARG A 171 11.27 9.89 5.22
C ARG A 171 12.78 10.05 5.32
N SER A 172 13.43 9.21 6.10
CA SER A 172 14.88 9.21 6.27
C SER A 172 15.63 8.44 5.18
N ASP A 173 14.97 8.13 4.06
CA ASP A 173 15.52 7.32 2.97
C ASP A 173 16.12 6.01 3.46
N TYR A 174 15.34 5.33 4.37
CA TYR A 174 15.69 4.01 4.86
C TYR A 174 17.06 3.96 5.57
N CYS A 175 17.34 4.95 6.44
CA CYS A 175 18.66 5.16 7.08
C CYS A 175 19.13 4.01 7.98
N ILE A 176 18.22 3.16 8.44
CA ILE A 176 18.51 1.86 9.08
C ILE A 176 17.96 0.74 8.20
N ASP A 177 18.53 -0.45 8.30
CA ASP A 177 18.05 -1.58 7.51
C ASP A 177 16.73 -2.16 8.06
N GLU A 178 16.08 -3.00 7.28
CA GLU A 178 14.77 -3.56 7.60
C GLU A 178 14.81 -4.44 8.85
N ASN A 179 15.91 -5.17 9.11
CA ASN A 179 16.03 -6.00 10.31
C ASN A 179 16.21 -5.12 11.55
N GLU A 180 17.07 -4.10 11.49
CA GLU A 180 17.22 -3.11 12.55
C GLU A 180 15.90 -2.43 12.91
N LEU A 181 15.09 -2.08 11.89
CA LEU A 181 13.77 -1.48 12.12
C LEU A 181 12.80 -2.46 12.77
N VAL A 182 12.79 -3.71 12.33
CA VAL A 182 11.97 -4.77 12.94
C VAL A 182 12.35 -4.95 14.41
N ASP A 183 13.63 -5.11 14.71
CA ASP A 183 14.12 -5.27 16.08
C ASP A 183 13.75 -4.09 16.96
N LEU A 184 13.88 -2.87 16.45
CA LEU A 184 13.47 -1.64 17.13
C LEU A 184 11.96 -1.64 17.44
N LEU A 185 11.11 -1.94 16.46
CA LEU A 185 9.66 -1.97 16.63
C LEU A 185 9.24 -3.03 17.65
N PHE A 186 9.84 -4.24 17.60
CA PHE A 186 9.58 -5.27 18.59
C PHE A 186 10.03 -4.86 19.99
N SER A 187 11.23 -4.29 20.13
CA SER A 187 11.75 -3.84 21.42
C SER A 187 10.88 -2.76 22.06
N ILE A 188 10.45 -1.75 21.28
CA ILE A 188 9.57 -0.69 21.78
C ILE A 188 8.22 -1.26 22.21
N ASN A 189 7.57 -2.07 21.36
CA ASN A 189 6.27 -2.63 21.66
C ASN A 189 6.33 -3.60 22.84
N GLN A 190 7.33 -4.47 22.90
CA GLN A 190 7.52 -5.40 24.02
C GLN A 190 7.70 -4.63 25.34
N SER A 191 8.55 -3.60 25.37
CA SER A 191 8.78 -2.77 26.56
C SER A 191 7.51 -2.05 27.01
N ALA A 192 6.71 -1.56 26.07
CA ALA A 192 5.45 -0.88 26.37
C ALA A 192 4.36 -1.83 26.88
N LEU A 193 4.40 -3.10 26.47
CA LEU A 193 3.35 -4.08 26.77
C LEU A 193 3.70 -5.03 27.92
N VAL A 194 4.93 -4.96 28.46
CA VAL A 194 5.47 -5.93 29.44
C VAL A 194 4.63 -6.07 30.72
N ASN A 195 3.93 -5.02 31.14
CA ASN A 195 3.12 -5.03 32.35
C ASN A 195 1.61 -5.29 32.09
N LEU A 196 1.23 -5.62 30.86
CA LEU A 196 -0.14 -5.92 30.52
C LEU A 196 -0.44 -7.42 30.65
N ASP A 197 -1.63 -7.77 31.09
CA ASP A 197 -2.11 -9.17 31.18
C ASP A 197 -2.44 -9.70 29.77
N ILE A 198 -1.40 -9.97 28.98
CA ILE A 198 -1.51 -10.48 27.61
C ILE A 198 -1.52 -11.99 27.65
N LYS A 199 -2.52 -12.61 27.00
CA LYS A 199 -2.69 -14.06 26.94
C LYS A 199 -2.56 -14.59 25.52
N PRO A 200 -2.04 -15.81 25.31
CA PRO A 200 -2.13 -16.47 24.02
C PRO A 200 -3.61 -16.71 23.66
N ARG A 201 -3.92 -16.62 22.38
CA ARG A 201 -5.23 -16.99 21.83
C ARG A 201 -5.31 -18.53 21.81
N ILE A 202 -6.21 -19.11 22.60
CA ILE A 202 -6.42 -20.57 22.70
C ILE A 202 -7.18 -21.04 21.46
#